data_c522ab90b1fd88123775fdd70ff71a44
#
_entry.id   c522ab90b1fd88123775fdd70ff71a44
#
_cell.length_a   1.000
_cell.length_b   1.000
_cell.length_c   1.000
_cell.angle_alpha   90.00
_cell.angle_beta   90.00
_cell.angle_gamma   90.00
#
_symmetry.space_group_name_H-M   'P 1'
#
loop_
_entity.id
_entity.type
_entity.pdbx_description
1 polymer ?
#
loop_
_entity_poly.entity_id
_entity_poly.type
_entity_poly.pdbx_seq_one_letter_code
_entity_poly.pdbx_strand_id
1 'polypeptide(L)'
;MLAKGLIASSVLAVLLAACGSGGSGSGSAISTSHMDAPGKTGAVYKANCVSCHGSDLQGRMGAQTNLQQVGARMTEPEIVEQIKHGGSSMPPFEDRLTDEQIAGLAAWLAGKKKD
;
A
#
# COMPACT_ATOMS: atom_id res chain seq x y z
N MET A 1 -77.84 14.06 -18.14
CA MET A 1 -76.99 14.39 -19.28
C MET A 1 -75.57 14.55 -18.83
N LEU A 2 -74.78 13.83 -19.41
CA LEU A 2 -73.41 13.51 -19.30
C LEU A 2 -72.43 14.64 -18.95
N ALA A 3 -71.73 14.53 -17.85
CA ALA A 3 -70.46 15.23 -17.61
C ALA A 3 -69.34 14.23 -17.55
N LYS A 4 -68.56 14.25 -18.57
CA LYS A 4 -67.34 13.43 -18.67
C LYS A 4 -66.23 14.07 -17.82
N GLY A 5 -65.94 13.48 -16.70
CA GLY A 5 -64.75 13.80 -15.93
C GLY A 5 -63.53 13.16 -16.54
N LEU A 6 -62.67 13.93 -17.08
CA LEU A 6 -61.31 13.51 -17.47
C LEU A 6 -60.44 13.48 -16.21
N ILE A 7 -60.11 12.29 -15.80
CA ILE A 7 -59.10 12.07 -14.76
C ILE A 7 -57.74 12.04 -15.46
N ALA A 8 -57.03 13.15 -15.33
CA ALA A 8 -55.64 13.20 -15.73
C ALA A 8 -54.82 12.47 -14.66
N SER A 9 -54.45 11.28 -14.98
CA SER A 9 -53.45 10.52 -14.18
C SER A 9 -52.06 11.12 -14.42
N SER A 10 -51.66 11.93 -13.46
CA SER A 10 -50.26 12.33 -13.39
C SER A 10 -49.42 11.18 -12.88
N VAL A 11 -48.75 10.52 -13.81
CA VAL A 11 -47.71 9.56 -13.48
C VAL A 11 -46.52 10.36 -13.02
N LEU A 12 -46.34 10.43 -11.72
CA LEU A 12 -45.12 10.95 -11.10
C LEU A 12 -44.03 9.90 -11.28
N ALA A 13 -43.25 10.10 -12.31
CA ALA A 13 -42.03 9.32 -12.50
C ALA A 13 -41.02 9.71 -11.41
N VAL A 14 -40.97 8.92 -10.37
CA VAL A 14 -39.86 8.99 -9.40
C VAL A 14 -38.62 8.49 -10.09
N LEU A 15 -37.80 9.40 -10.60
CA LEU A 15 -36.44 9.12 -10.98
C LEU A 15 -35.67 8.84 -9.70
N LEU A 16 -35.54 7.57 -9.35
CA LEU A 16 -34.51 7.13 -8.45
C LEU A 16 -33.18 7.40 -9.17
N ALA A 17 -32.58 8.52 -8.87
CA ALA A 17 -31.20 8.72 -9.11
C ALA A 17 -30.45 7.69 -8.24
N ALA A 18 -30.17 6.55 -8.83
CA ALA A 18 -29.17 5.67 -8.32
C ALA A 18 -27.89 6.49 -8.30
N CYS A 19 -27.49 6.92 -7.11
CA CYS A 19 -26.12 7.27 -6.87
C CYS A 19 -25.32 5.99 -7.10
N GLY A 20 -25.06 5.72 -8.36
CA GLY A 20 -24.00 4.81 -8.71
C GLY A 20 -22.76 5.41 -8.11
N SER A 21 -22.26 4.81 -7.07
CA SER A 21 -20.88 4.98 -6.65
C SER A 21 -20.03 4.47 -7.79
N GLY A 22 -19.95 5.26 -8.83
CA GLY A 22 -18.86 5.17 -9.77
C GLY A 22 -17.63 5.53 -8.99
N GLY A 23 -17.01 4.56 -8.39
CA GLY A 23 -15.64 4.64 -7.93
C GLY A 23 -14.71 4.69 -9.11
N SER A 24 -14.92 5.63 -9.99
CA SER A 24 -13.84 6.17 -10.81
C SER A 24 -13.02 7.03 -9.87
N GLY A 25 -12.31 6.39 -8.99
CA GLY A 25 -11.11 6.96 -8.51
C GLY A 25 -10.21 7.12 -9.71
N SER A 26 -10.28 8.26 -10.37
CA SER A 26 -9.09 8.87 -10.90
C SER A 26 -8.25 9.12 -9.66
N GLY A 27 -7.75 8.04 -9.10
CA GLY A 27 -6.64 8.11 -8.24
C GLY A 27 -5.59 8.77 -9.09
N SER A 28 -5.28 10.03 -8.80
CA SER A 28 -3.95 10.49 -9.02
C SER A 28 -3.13 9.28 -8.67
N ALA A 29 -2.41 8.77 -9.66
CA ALA A 29 -1.40 7.79 -9.40
C ALA A 29 -0.39 8.51 -8.52
N ILE A 30 -0.72 8.57 -7.24
CA ILE A 30 0.26 8.74 -6.21
C ILE A 30 1.12 7.52 -6.45
N SER A 31 2.32 7.78 -6.95
CA SER A 31 3.33 6.77 -7.13
C SER A 31 3.56 6.11 -5.80
N THR A 32 2.75 5.13 -5.52
CA THR A 32 2.88 4.31 -4.34
C THR A 32 3.82 3.14 -4.65
N SER A 33 4.93 3.48 -5.30
CA SER A 33 5.94 2.51 -5.69
C SER A 33 6.50 1.70 -4.52
N HIS A 34 6.29 2.18 -3.31
CA HIS A 34 6.65 1.53 -2.07
C HIS A 34 5.56 0.62 -1.51
N MET A 35 4.32 0.79 -1.98
CA MET A 35 3.19 -0.05 -1.58
C MET A 35 2.90 -1.17 -2.59
N ASP A 36 3.80 -1.38 -3.52
CA ASP A 36 3.76 -2.47 -4.49
C ASP A 36 4.25 -3.81 -3.92
N ALA A 37 4.46 -3.85 -2.62
CA ALA A 37 4.85 -5.08 -1.93
C ALA A 37 3.79 -6.18 -2.10
N PRO A 38 4.20 -7.37 -2.51
CA PRO A 38 3.25 -8.44 -2.80
C PRO A 38 2.58 -8.98 -1.53
N GLY A 39 1.30 -9.34 -1.65
CA GLY A 39 0.55 -10.03 -0.62
C GLY A 39 0.57 -9.30 0.74
N LYS A 40 0.97 -10.03 1.77
CA LYS A 40 1.00 -9.52 3.16
C LYS A 40 2.24 -8.70 3.49
N THR A 41 3.24 -8.70 2.61
CA THR A 41 4.53 -8.02 2.85
C THR A 41 4.34 -6.52 3.11
N GLY A 42 3.45 -5.87 2.38
CA GLY A 42 3.14 -4.46 2.59
C GLY A 42 2.59 -4.16 3.98
N ALA A 43 1.74 -5.03 4.51
CA ALA A 43 1.20 -4.88 5.86
C ALA A 43 2.29 -5.07 6.93
N VAL A 44 3.18 -6.02 6.75
CA VAL A 44 4.33 -6.26 7.64
C VAL A 44 5.26 -5.05 7.64
N TYR A 45 5.55 -4.51 6.47
CA TYR A 45 6.38 -3.31 6.33
C TYR A 45 5.76 -2.10 7.03
N LYS A 46 4.48 -1.84 6.81
CA LYS A 46 3.76 -0.74 7.46
C LYS A 46 3.78 -0.84 8.98
N ALA A 47 3.61 -2.04 9.51
CA ALA A 47 3.55 -2.24 10.95
C ALA A 47 4.91 -2.10 11.65
N ASN A 48 6.02 -2.36 10.95
CA ASN A 48 7.32 -2.57 11.58
C ASN A 48 8.45 -1.67 11.05
N CYS A 49 8.33 -1.11 9.87
CA CYS A 49 9.46 -0.50 9.17
C CYS A 49 9.28 0.98 8.83
N VAL A 50 8.04 1.41 8.63
CA VAL A 50 7.70 2.76 8.14
C VAL A 50 8.20 3.87 9.04
N SER A 51 8.20 3.69 10.36
CA SER A 51 8.61 4.74 11.29
C SER A 51 10.04 5.23 11.07
N CYS A 52 10.92 4.38 10.61
CA CYS A 52 12.32 4.71 10.31
C CYS A 52 12.61 4.82 8.82
N HIS A 53 12.04 3.92 8.01
CA HIS A 53 12.34 3.83 6.57
C HIS A 53 11.39 4.65 5.69
N GLY A 54 10.24 5.04 6.22
CA GLY A 54 9.26 5.86 5.51
C GLY A 54 8.28 5.05 4.68
N SER A 55 7.14 5.66 4.37
CA SER A 55 6.09 5.04 3.55
C SER A 55 6.49 4.90 2.08
N ASP A 56 7.42 5.73 1.62
CA ASP A 56 7.99 5.73 0.26
C ASP A 56 9.41 5.13 0.21
N LEU A 57 9.84 4.40 1.23
CA LEU A 57 11.21 3.92 1.37
C LEU A 57 12.27 5.04 1.40
N GLN A 58 11.83 6.28 1.54
CA GLN A 58 12.68 7.47 1.43
C GLN A 58 13.66 7.64 2.60
N GLY A 59 13.41 6.93 3.71
CA GLY A 59 14.13 7.12 4.96
C GLY A 59 13.64 8.32 5.75
N ARG A 60 13.57 8.18 7.06
CA ARG A 60 13.15 9.25 7.98
C ARG A 60 14.19 9.56 9.05
N MET A 61 15.24 8.77 9.14
CA MET A 61 16.28 8.84 10.17
C MET A 61 17.68 8.88 9.55
N GLY A 62 17.85 9.70 8.52
CA GLY A 62 19.10 9.84 7.80
C GLY A 62 19.20 8.99 6.53
N ALA A 63 20.23 9.26 5.74
CA ALA A 63 20.40 8.65 4.41
C ALA A 63 20.52 7.13 4.46
N GLN A 64 21.06 6.58 5.53
CA GLN A 64 21.21 5.13 5.72
C GLN A 64 19.87 4.40 5.85
N THR A 65 18.79 5.11 6.18
CA THR A 65 17.45 4.52 6.27
C THR A 65 16.68 4.56 4.96
N ASN A 66 17.23 5.17 3.91
CA ASN A 66 16.66 5.17 2.58
C ASN A 66 16.81 3.79 1.92
N LEU A 67 15.68 3.18 1.59
CA LEU A 67 15.60 1.85 0.97
C LEU A 67 15.22 1.89 -0.51
N GLN A 68 15.08 3.05 -1.11
CA GLN A 68 14.59 3.19 -2.49
C GLN A 68 15.44 2.46 -3.52
N GLN A 69 16.71 2.25 -3.21
CA GLN A 69 17.67 1.54 -4.06
C GLN A 69 18.47 0.51 -3.27
N VAL A 70 17.90 -0.04 -2.22
CA VAL A 70 18.60 -0.99 -1.34
C VAL A 70 19.06 -2.24 -2.08
N GLY A 71 18.30 -2.71 -3.04
CA GLY A 71 18.67 -3.88 -3.86
C GLY A 71 19.86 -3.66 -4.80
N ALA A 72 20.29 -2.40 -5.00
CA ALA A 72 21.53 -2.09 -5.70
C ALA A 72 22.77 -2.20 -4.79
N ARG A 73 22.57 -2.17 -3.47
CA ARG A 73 23.66 -2.18 -2.46
C ARG A 73 23.77 -3.51 -1.73
N MET A 74 22.65 -4.21 -1.59
CA MET A 74 22.55 -5.42 -0.79
C MET A 74 21.84 -6.51 -1.58
N THR A 75 22.33 -7.72 -1.46
CA THR A 75 21.66 -8.92 -1.95
C THR A 75 20.50 -9.30 -1.05
N GLU A 76 19.60 -10.13 -1.54
CA GLU A 76 18.47 -10.61 -0.75
C GLU A 76 18.91 -11.31 0.55
N PRO A 77 19.91 -12.23 0.57
CA PRO A 77 20.41 -12.82 1.80
C PRO A 77 20.98 -11.79 2.79
N GLU A 78 21.67 -10.77 2.31
CA GLU A 78 22.20 -9.70 3.17
C GLU A 78 21.07 -8.88 3.80
N ILE A 79 19.98 -8.65 3.07
CA ILE A 79 18.80 -7.97 3.60
C ILE A 79 18.12 -8.85 4.67
N VAL A 80 18.01 -10.15 4.46
CA VAL A 80 17.51 -11.10 5.47
C VAL A 80 18.30 -10.97 6.77
N GLU A 81 19.62 -11.03 6.68
CA GLU A 81 20.52 -10.92 7.84
C GLU A 81 20.38 -9.56 8.54
N GLN A 82 20.29 -8.48 7.76
CA GLN A 82 20.08 -7.14 8.31
C GLN A 82 18.76 -7.02 9.09
N ILE A 83 17.67 -7.57 8.57
CA ILE A 83 16.36 -7.55 9.23
C ILE A 83 16.41 -8.42 10.49
N LYS A 84 16.97 -9.60 10.42
CA LYS A 84 17.08 -10.50 11.58
C LYS A 84 17.86 -9.89 12.74
N HIS A 85 19.02 -9.37 12.46
CA HIS A 85 19.97 -8.96 13.48
C HIS A 85 19.97 -7.46 13.77
N GLY A 86 19.38 -6.64 12.89
CA GLY A 86 19.38 -5.20 13.06
C GLY A 86 20.74 -4.56 12.85
N GLY A 87 20.90 -3.38 13.41
CA GLY A 87 22.15 -2.62 13.39
C GLY A 87 22.19 -1.60 14.52
N SER A 88 23.07 -0.61 14.44
CA SER A 88 23.27 0.38 15.50
C SER A 88 21.99 1.14 15.90
N SER A 89 21.10 1.41 14.95
CA SER A 89 19.84 2.10 15.16
C SER A 89 18.61 1.28 14.77
N MET A 90 18.81 0.16 14.08
CA MET A 90 17.74 -0.72 13.64
C MET A 90 17.57 -1.86 14.63
N PRO A 91 16.37 -2.07 15.20
CA PRO A 91 16.13 -3.19 16.09
C PRO A 91 16.19 -4.52 15.33
N PRO A 92 16.56 -5.63 16.00
CA PRO A 92 16.49 -6.97 15.43
C PRO A 92 15.03 -7.44 15.36
N PHE A 93 14.68 -8.15 14.29
CA PHE A 93 13.33 -8.67 14.08
C PHE A 93 13.22 -10.19 14.11
N GLU A 94 14.31 -10.91 14.36
CA GLU A 94 14.35 -12.38 14.37
C GLU A 94 13.26 -12.99 15.28
N ASP A 95 13.07 -12.41 16.46
CA ASP A 95 12.07 -12.87 17.43
C ASP A 95 10.70 -12.18 17.26
N ARG A 96 10.55 -11.27 16.32
CA ARG A 96 9.35 -10.46 16.14
C ARG A 96 8.59 -10.76 14.85
N LEU A 97 9.27 -11.26 13.86
CA LEU A 97 8.73 -11.64 12.57
C LEU A 97 9.07 -13.10 12.29
N THR A 98 8.22 -13.77 11.53
CA THR A 98 8.51 -15.13 11.06
C THR A 98 9.59 -15.08 9.95
N ASP A 99 10.27 -16.18 9.75
CA ASP A 99 11.23 -16.31 8.65
C ASP A 99 10.59 -16.05 7.28
N GLU A 100 9.34 -16.45 7.10
CA GLU A 100 8.56 -16.19 5.88
C GLU A 100 8.30 -14.70 5.68
N GLN A 101 7.94 -13.98 6.74
CA GLN A 101 7.73 -12.53 6.68
C GLN A 101 9.04 -11.80 6.35
N ILE A 102 10.14 -12.20 6.96
CA ILE A 102 11.46 -11.63 6.70
C ILE A 102 11.89 -11.92 5.26
N ALA A 103 11.71 -13.15 4.79
CA ALA A 103 12.02 -13.55 3.41
C ALA A 103 11.19 -12.73 2.40
N GLY A 104 9.91 -12.52 2.67
CA GLY A 104 9.04 -11.70 1.82
C GLY A 104 9.49 -10.25 1.73
N LEU A 105 9.86 -9.65 2.86
CA LEU A 105 10.44 -8.30 2.91
C LEU A 105 11.75 -8.22 2.12
N ALA A 106 12.64 -9.16 2.33
CA ALA A 106 13.95 -9.17 1.68
C ALA A 106 13.85 -9.35 0.16
N ALA A 107 12.99 -10.23 -0.31
CA ALA A 107 12.75 -10.45 -1.73
C ALA A 107 12.19 -9.18 -2.40
N TRP A 108 11.22 -8.54 -1.77
CA TRP A 108 10.65 -7.29 -2.26
C TRP A 108 11.68 -6.16 -2.29
N LEU A 109 12.43 -5.98 -1.21
CA LEU A 109 13.43 -4.93 -1.10
C LEU A 109 14.63 -5.16 -2.04
N ALA A 110 15.03 -6.41 -2.25
CA ALA A 110 16.11 -6.75 -3.20
C ALA A 110 15.78 -6.35 -4.64
N GLY A 111 14.48 -6.23 -4.97
CA GLY A 111 14.00 -5.71 -6.25
C GLY A 111 14.09 -4.18 -6.38
N LYS A 112 14.33 -3.44 -5.30
CA LYS A 112 14.44 -1.98 -5.31
C LYS A 112 15.83 -1.58 -5.78
N LYS A 113 15.96 -1.43 -7.08
CA LYS A 113 17.20 -1.02 -7.77
C LYS A 113 16.94 0.28 -8.51
N LYS A 114 18.04 0.98 -8.83
CA LYS A 114 17.94 2.16 -9.67
C LYS A 114 17.52 1.73 -11.08
N ASP A 115 16.54 2.43 -11.61
CA ASP A 115 16.17 2.34 -13.03
C ASP A 115 17.27 2.90 -13.92
#